data_e773b53953730d9a8afceb8e3698850f
#
_entry.id   e773b53953730d9a8afceb8e3698850f
#
_cell.length_a   1.000
_cell.length_b   1.000
_cell.length_c   1.000
_cell.angle_alpha   90.00
_cell.angle_beta   90.00
_cell.angle_gamma   90.00
#
_symmetry.space_group_name_H-M   'P 1'
#
loop_
_entity.id
_entity.type
_entity.pdbx_description
1 polymer ?
#
loop_
_entity_poly.entity_id
_entity_poly.type
_entity_poly.pdbx_seq_one_letter_code
_entity_poly.pdbx_strand_id
1 'polypeptide(L)'
;LFRSDIKEDETYTFTGHVVDHPKYGQQFQADNYHVDRPANKTGLINYLSSDKFPGIGPKTAEKIIDKLGVDAIDRILDDPESLKGLGISAAKQKMLVTNLKTNQGMERVIIGLNDYGFTSNMAGRIYQQYQNDALEVIKQNPYQLINDIDGIGFTRADQIAAKLAIAPDSQLRLGGAVMDTLQRLTDGEGDTFVDLKTLVTQTLDLLERARQVAVNPEAVGQAIVTLAKDNALVAEGKRIFPKRLYDSEWQIARQLKGLADAGRAAKQPALAEIKQTLAAVQEETGIAYDEVQKKAIITALQSPIFLLTGGPGTGKTTVTDGIVRTYAQLHDLSLDRHEYTPDDPFPIMLAAPTGRAAKRISETTQLPASTIHRLLGLG
;
A
#
# COMPACT_ATOMS: atom_id res chain seq x y z
N LEU A 1 -22.20 6.08 -10.32
CA LEU A 1 -21.10 5.77 -9.41
C LEU A 1 -21.28 4.44 -8.66
N PHE A 2 -22.52 3.96 -8.45
CA PHE A 2 -22.84 2.75 -7.64
C PHE A 2 -23.27 1.51 -8.45
N ARG A 3 -23.16 1.54 -9.79
CA ARG A 3 -23.71 0.49 -10.68
C ARG A 3 -23.13 -0.92 -10.49
N SER A 4 -21.92 -1.04 -9.98
CA SER A 4 -21.25 -2.34 -9.79
C SER A 4 -21.57 -3.02 -8.45
N ASP A 5 -22.10 -2.26 -7.49
CA ASP A 5 -22.22 -2.71 -6.10
C ASP A 5 -23.67 -2.97 -5.68
N ILE A 6 -24.66 -2.57 -6.52
CA ILE A 6 -26.09 -2.76 -6.25
C ILE A 6 -26.54 -4.08 -6.88
N LYS A 7 -27.10 -4.96 -6.06
CA LYS A 7 -27.68 -6.25 -6.45
C LYS A 7 -29.20 -6.14 -6.56
N GLU A 8 -29.81 -6.82 -7.53
CA GLU A 8 -31.26 -6.73 -7.81
C GLU A 8 -32.07 -7.23 -6.62
N ASP A 9 -31.85 -8.08 -5.82
CA ASP A 9 -32.71 -8.63 -4.76
C ASP A 9 -32.43 -8.10 -3.35
N GLU A 10 -31.69 -7.00 -3.21
CA GLU A 10 -31.39 -6.39 -1.92
C GLU A 10 -32.14 -5.05 -1.76
N THR A 11 -32.52 -4.73 -0.53
CA THR A 11 -33.15 -3.43 -0.21
C THR A 11 -32.08 -2.44 0.19
N TYR A 12 -32.11 -1.25 -0.40
CA TYR A 12 -31.14 -0.19 -0.16
C TYR A 12 -31.84 1.08 0.30
N THR A 13 -31.31 1.71 1.33
CA THR A 13 -31.64 3.10 1.66
C THR A 13 -30.55 4.02 1.13
N PHE A 14 -30.96 4.97 0.28
CA PHE A 14 -30.07 5.98 -0.31
C PHE A 14 -30.22 7.30 0.42
N THR A 15 -29.08 7.91 0.78
CA THR A 15 -29.01 9.29 1.25
C THR A 15 -28.42 10.17 0.17
N GLY A 16 -29.00 11.37 -0.03
CA GLY A 16 -28.59 12.27 -1.09
C GLY A 16 -29.42 13.54 -1.10
N HIS A 17 -29.35 14.27 -2.18
CA HIS A 17 -30.08 15.52 -2.36
C HIS A 17 -30.70 15.61 -3.75
N VAL A 18 -31.75 16.43 -3.89
CA VAL A 18 -32.39 16.68 -5.19
C VAL A 18 -31.59 17.74 -5.93
N VAL A 19 -31.25 17.45 -7.18
CA VAL A 19 -30.55 18.37 -8.09
C VAL A 19 -31.42 18.61 -9.34
N ASP A 20 -31.41 19.83 -9.86
CA ASP A 20 -32.04 20.16 -11.13
C ASP A 20 -31.07 19.96 -12.28
N HIS A 21 -31.33 18.93 -13.11
CA HIS A 21 -30.51 18.67 -14.30
C HIS A 21 -31.07 19.41 -15.52
N PRO A 22 -30.27 20.20 -16.23
CA PRO A 22 -30.77 21.07 -17.35
C PRO A 22 -31.55 20.33 -18.42
N LYS A 23 -31.29 19.04 -18.65
CA LYS A 23 -31.92 18.22 -19.71
C LYS A 23 -32.97 17.25 -19.19
N TYR A 24 -32.89 16.82 -17.91
CA TYR A 24 -33.69 15.72 -17.37
C TYR A 24 -34.54 16.11 -16.17
N GLY A 25 -34.60 17.41 -15.82
CA GLY A 25 -35.38 17.90 -14.67
C GLY A 25 -34.82 17.49 -13.30
N GLN A 26 -35.69 17.46 -12.33
CA GLN A 26 -35.29 17.09 -10.96
C GLN A 26 -34.86 15.63 -10.88
N GLN A 27 -33.67 15.41 -10.31
CA GLN A 27 -33.10 14.09 -10.09
C GLN A 27 -32.61 13.97 -8.66
N PHE A 28 -32.73 12.77 -8.07
CA PHE A 28 -32.12 12.46 -6.79
C PHE A 28 -30.68 12.02 -7.02
N GLN A 29 -29.74 12.83 -6.57
CA GLN A 29 -28.33 12.47 -6.57
C GLN A 29 -28.00 11.79 -5.25
N ALA A 30 -27.76 10.48 -5.30
CA ALA A 30 -27.37 9.71 -4.14
C ALA A 30 -25.91 9.96 -3.82
N ASP A 31 -25.63 10.41 -2.61
CA ASP A 31 -24.28 10.63 -2.07
C ASP A 31 -23.76 9.36 -1.38
N ASN A 32 -24.67 8.57 -0.80
CA ASN A 32 -24.36 7.34 -0.10
C ASN A 32 -25.53 6.34 -0.13
N TYR A 33 -25.28 5.09 0.20
CA TYR A 33 -26.31 4.06 0.39
C TYR A 33 -25.89 3.06 1.48
N HIS A 34 -26.85 2.41 2.07
CA HIS A 34 -26.63 1.23 2.89
C HIS A 34 -27.63 0.14 2.52
N VAL A 35 -27.23 -1.11 2.75
CA VAL A 35 -28.09 -2.27 2.54
C VAL A 35 -28.93 -2.45 3.78
N ASP A 36 -30.26 -2.37 3.64
CA ASP A 36 -31.18 -2.60 4.74
C ASP A 36 -31.28 -4.09 5.04
N ARG A 37 -31.49 -4.43 6.32
CA ARG A 37 -31.85 -5.81 6.65
C ARG A 37 -33.17 -6.15 5.99
N PRO A 38 -33.28 -7.32 5.34
CA PRO A 38 -34.53 -7.74 4.76
C PRO A 38 -35.61 -7.88 5.85
N ALA A 39 -36.73 -7.21 5.68
CA ALA A 39 -37.86 -7.25 6.62
C ALA A 39 -38.92 -8.32 6.28
N ASN A 40 -38.74 -9.01 5.15
CA ASN A 40 -39.68 -10.05 4.70
C ASN A 40 -39.03 -11.43 4.62
N LYS A 41 -39.87 -12.48 4.64
CA LYS A 41 -39.43 -13.88 4.65
C LYS A 41 -38.47 -14.21 3.51
N THR A 42 -38.76 -13.80 2.28
CA THR A 42 -37.97 -14.11 1.09
C THR A 42 -36.60 -13.44 1.15
N GLY A 43 -36.57 -12.17 1.52
CA GLY A 43 -35.32 -11.43 1.67
C GLY A 43 -34.40 -12.01 2.76
N LEU A 44 -34.96 -12.43 3.89
CA LEU A 44 -34.24 -13.09 4.97
C LEU A 44 -33.65 -14.44 4.54
N ILE A 45 -34.39 -15.22 3.74
CA ILE A 45 -33.88 -16.48 3.16
C ILE A 45 -32.71 -16.19 2.22
N ASN A 46 -32.84 -15.22 1.34
CA ASN A 46 -31.77 -14.81 0.41
C ASN A 46 -30.53 -14.31 1.17
N TYR A 47 -30.75 -13.48 2.20
CA TYR A 47 -29.67 -12.97 3.06
C TYR A 47 -28.89 -14.10 3.75
N LEU A 48 -29.58 -15.02 4.44
CA LEU A 48 -28.95 -16.12 5.15
C LEU A 48 -28.33 -17.19 4.22
N SER A 49 -28.75 -17.24 2.95
CA SER A 49 -28.17 -18.15 1.95
C SER A 49 -27.11 -17.51 1.05
N SER A 50 -26.74 -16.26 1.31
CA SER A 50 -25.71 -15.54 0.56
C SER A 50 -24.30 -16.02 0.90
N ASP A 51 -23.30 -15.55 0.13
CA ASP A 51 -21.88 -15.83 0.35
C ASP A 51 -21.36 -15.38 1.72
N LYS A 52 -22.10 -14.52 2.42
CA LYS A 52 -21.81 -14.09 3.80
C LYS A 52 -21.90 -15.26 4.80
N PHE A 53 -22.66 -16.31 4.48
CA PHE A 53 -22.92 -17.47 5.35
C PHE A 53 -22.61 -18.80 4.64
N PRO A 54 -21.33 -19.12 4.40
CA PRO A 54 -20.92 -20.32 3.69
C PRO A 54 -21.53 -21.58 4.33
N GLY A 55 -22.12 -22.44 3.51
CA GLY A 55 -22.73 -23.70 3.98
C GLY A 55 -24.17 -23.60 4.51
N ILE A 56 -24.77 -22.41 4.50
CA ILE A 56 -26.19 -22.20 4.71
C ILE A 56 -26.84 -22.00 3.33
N GLY A 57 -27.41 -23.05 2.78
CA GLY A 57 -28.14 -22.95 1.50
C GLY A 57 -29.61 -22.53 1.70
N PRO A 58 -30.36 -22.21 0.61
CA PRO A 58 -31.75 -21.73 0.66
C PRO A 58 -32.68 -22.60 1.49
N LYS A 59 -32.59 -23.92 1.37
CA LYS A 59 -33.43 -24.86 2.15
C LYS A 59 -33.12 -24.80 3.66
N THR A 60 -31.88 -24.53 4.04
CA THR A 60 -31.50 -24.39 5.45
C THR A 60 -31.95 -23.05 5.99
N ALA A 61 -31.77 -21.98 5.23
CA ALA A 61 -32.28 -20.64 5.55
C ALA A 61 -33.79 -20.63 5.71
N GLU A 62 -34.52 -21.27 4.79
CA GLU A 62 -35.99 -21.42 4.88
C GLU A 62 -36.43 -22.10 6.19
N LYS A 63 -35.79 -23.21 6.57
CA LYS A 63 -36.07 -23.89 7.85
C LYS A 63 -35.82 -23.00 9.08
N ILE A 64 -34.78 -22.18 9.04
CA ILE A 64 -34.47 -21.22 10.10
C ILE A 64 -35.57 -20.19 10.20
N ILE A 65 -36.00 -19.59 9.09
CA ILE A 65 -37.00 -18.54 9.06
C ILE A 65 -38.41 -19.11 9.39
N ASP A 66 -38.74 -20.32 8.95
CA ASP A 66 -39.99 -20.97 9.27
C ASP A 66 -40.15 -21.23 10.77
N LYS A 67 -39.06 -21.56 11.47
CA LYS A 67 -39.08 -21.79 12.92
C LYS A 67 -39.01 -20.50 13.74
N LEU A 68 -38.16 -19.55 13.32
CA LEU A 68 -37.81 -18.38 14.13
C LEU A 68 -38.55 -17.10 13.70
N GLY A 69 -39.21 -17.11 12.52
CA GLY A 69 -39.95 -15.96 12.01
C GLY A 69 -39.08 -14.88 11.41
N VAL A 70 -39.64 -13.69 11.22
CA VAL A 70 -38.94 -12.51 10.63
C VAL A 70 -37.88 -11.93 11.56
N ASP A 71 -37.95 -12.18 12.86
CA ASP A 71 -36.98 -11.77 13.87
C ASP A 71 -35.87 -12.82 14.08
N ALA A 72 -35.71 -13.76 13.14
CA ALA A 72 -34.77 -14.89 13.25
C ALA A 72 -33.35 -14.47 13.57
N ILE A 73 -32.85 -13.38 12.93
CA ILE A 73 -31.50 -12.90 13.13
C ILE A 73 -31.30 -12.45 14.58
N ASP A 74 -32.20 -11.62 15.10
CA ASP A 74 -32.10 -11.11 16.47
C ASP A 74 -32.24 -12.25 17.49
N ARG A 75 -33.16 -13.17 17.27
CA ARG A 75 -33.32 -14.37 18.12
C ARG A 75 -32.06 -15.25 18.14
N ILE A 76 -31.37 -15.44 16.99
CA ILE A 76 -30.16 -16.23 16.92
C ILE A 76 -29.01 -15.50 17.64
N LEU A 77 -28.94 -14.18 17.55
CA LEU A 77 -27.94 -13.39 18.22
C LEU A 77 -28.10 -13.34 19.73
N ASP A 78 -29.36 -13.26 20.20
CA ASP A 78 -29.70 -13.26 21.62
C ASP A 78 -29.56 -14.66 22.23
N ASP A 79 -30.05 -15.69 21.54
CA ASP A 79 -29.95 -17.08 21.96
C ASP A 79 -29.53 -18.01 20.81
N PRO A 80 -28.21 -18.29 20.67
CA PRO A 80 -27.71 -19.23 19.69
C PRO A 80 -28.28 -20.65 19.77
N GLU A 81 -28.80 -21.06 20.93
CA GLU A 81 -29.42 -22.38 21.13
C GLU A 81 -30.76 -22.52 20.37
N SER A 82 -31.36 -21.39 19.95
CA SER A 82 -32.55 -21.35 19.10
C SER A 82 -32.41 -22.13 17.79
N LEU A 83 -31.18 -22.35 17.31
CA LEU A 83 -30.84 -23.15 16.14
C LEU A 83 -30.89 -24.67 16.39
N LYS A 84 -31.00 -25.13 17.65
CA LYS A 84 -31.08 -26.56 17.95
C LYS A 84 -32.36 -27.19 17.40
N GLY A 85 -32.27 -28.42 16.93
CA GLY A 85 -33.39 -29.17 16.36
C GLY A 85 -33.72 -28.83 14.90
N LEU A 86 -32.96 -27.97 14.22
CA LEU A 86 -33.13 -27.65 12.78
C LEU A 86 -32.35 -28.56 11.84
N GLY A 87 -31.63 -29.54 12.36
CA GLY A 87 -30.80 -30.44 11.55
C GLY A 87 -29.54 -29.76 11.00
N ILE A 88 -29.07 -28.65 11.63
CA ILE A 88 -27.88 -27.92 11.28
C ILE A 88 -26.73 -28.42 12.18
N SER A 89 -25.60 -28.80 11.60
CA SER A 89 -24.45 -29.25 12.40
C SER A 89 -23.93 -28.16 13.33
N ALA A 90 -23.37 -28.53 14.48
CA ALA A 90 -22.84 -27.59 15.46
C ALA A 90 -21.77 -26.63 14.85
N ALA A 91 -20.95 -27.13 13.92
CA ALA A 91 -19.98 -26.29 13.20
C ALA A 91 -20.67 -25.20 12.38
N LYS A 92 -21.72 -25.53 11.63
CA LYS A 92 -22.50 -24.57 10.84
C LYS A 92 -23.28 -23.59 11.71
N GLN A 93 -23.82 -24.04 12.84
CA GLN A 93 -24.48 -23.14 13.82
C GLN A 93 -23.49 -22.13 14.37
N LYS A 94 -22.32 -22.56 14.82
CA LYS A 94 -21.25 -21.68 15.32
C LYS A 94 -20.80 -20.67 14.26
N MET A 95 -20.59 -21.14 13.03
CA MET A 95 -20.19 -20.28 11.91
C MET A 95 -21.29 -19.24 11.60
N LEU A 96 -22.56 -19.65 11.53
CA LEU A 96 -23.68 -18.73 11.30
C LEU A 96 -23.76 -17.64 12.37
N VAL A 97 -23.69 -18.01 13.65
CA VAL A 97 -23.69 -17.05 14.76
C VAL A 97 -22.51 -16.09 14.71
N THR A 98 -21.31 -16.61 14.41
CA THR A 98 -20.10 -15.78 14.28
C THR A 98 -20.25 -14.78 13.15
N ASN A 99 -20.70 -15.23 11.98
CA ASN A 99 -20.84 -14.34 10.82
C ASN A 99 -21.99 -13.32 11.01
N LEU A 100 -23.07 -13.69 11.66
CA LEU A 100 -24.14 -12.74 12.02
C LEU A 100 -23.61 -11.63 12.94
N LYS A 101 -22.85 -11.99 13.99
CA LYS A 101 -22.23 -11.01 14.90
C LYS A 101 -21.24 -10.09 14.16
N THR A 102 -20.40 -10.66 13.29
CA THR A 102 -19.44 -9.90 12.48
C THR A 102 -20.16 -8.92 11.56
N ASN A 103 -21.19 -9.37 10.83
CA ASN A 103 -21.95 -8.52 9.92
C ASN A 103 -22.71 -7.41 10.67
N GLN A 104 -23.29 -7.70 11.84
CA GLN A 104 -23.95 -6.69 12.69
C GLN A 104 -22.96 -5.63 13.18
N GLY A 105 -21.76 -6.04 13.59
CA GLY A 105 -20.69 -5.12 13.97
C GLY A 105 -20.28 -4.23 12.80
N MET A 106 -20.10 -4.82 11.63
CA MET A 106 -19.76 -4.10 10.41
C MET A 106 -20.82 -3.07 10.02
N GLU A 107 -22.10 -3.45 10.00
CA GLU A 107 -23.21 -2.54 9.68
C GLU A 107 -23.23 -1.33 10.64
N ARG A 108 -23.11 -1.57 11.95
CA ARG A 108 -23.07 -0.52 12.96
C ARG A 108 -21.91 0.45 12.75
N VAL A 109 -20.73 -0.08 12.43
CA VAL A 109 -19.53 0.74 12.17
C VAL A 109 -19.71 1.54 10.89
N ILE A 110 -20.21 0.94 9.81
CA ILE A 110 -20.42 1.64 8.53
C ILE A 110 -21.43 2.77 8.69
N ILE A 111 -22.55 2.53 9.40
CA ILE A 111 -23.55 3.58 9.67
C ILE A 111 -22.90 4.72 10.45
N GLY A 112 -22.17 4.44 11.54
CA GLY A 112 -21.48 5.46 12.32
C GLY A 112 -20.41 6.22 11.52
N LEU A 113 -19.74 5.56 10.58
CA LEU A 113 -18.78 6.20 9.67
C LEU A 113 -19.49 7.10 8.63
N ASN A 114 -20.66 6.69 8.15
CA ASN A 114 -21.47 7.52 7.26
C ASN A 114 -21.92 8.83 7.93
N ASP A 115 -22.21 8.81 9.23
CA ASP A 115 -22.54 10.03 10.02
C ASP A 115 -21.35 11.02 10.05
N TYR A 116 -20.12 10.51 10.00
CA TYR A 116 -18.93 11.34 9.81
C TYR A 116 -18.74 11.79 8.35
N GLY A 117 -19.57 11.30 7.42
CA GLY A 117 -19.58 11.68 6.00
C GLY A 117 -18.67 10.83 5.12
N PHE A 118 -18.27 9.64 5.56
CA PHE A 118 -17.60 8.68 4.70
C PHE A 118 -18.60 8.03 3.73
N THR A 119 -18.13 7.74 2.53
CA THR A 119 -18.89 6.88 1.59
C THR A 119 -18.82 5.43 2.05
N SER A 120 -19.79 4.60 1.65
CA SER A 120 -19.82 3.17 2.03
C SER A 120 -18.54 2.41 1.64
N ASN A 121 -17.94 2.72 0.49
CA ASN A 121 -16.67 2.13 0.08
C ASN A 121 -15.53 2.50 1.04
N MET A 122 -15.42 3.78 1.39
CA MET A 122 -14.40 4.25 2.34
C MET A 122 -14.64 3.69 3.75
N ALA A 123 -15.91 3.65 4.20
CA ALA A 123 -16.28 3.04 5.47
C ALA A 123 -15.93 1.53 5.51
N GLY A 124 -16.11 0.81 4.39
CA GLY A 124 -15.67 -0.57 4.25
C GLY A 124 -14.16 -0.74 4.42
N ARG A 125 -13.34 0.14 3.82
CA ARG A 125 -11.88 0.13 3.97
C ARG A 125 -11.44 0.44 5.41
N ILE A 126 -12.07 1.41 6.05
CA ILE A 126 -11.83 1.74 7.47
C ILE A 126 -12.19 0.55 8.35
N TYR A 127 -13.33 -0.12 8.07
CA TYR A 127 -13.72 -1.32 8.80
C TYR A 127 -12.73 -2.48 8.59
N GLN A 128 -12.21 -2.69 7.39
CA GLN A 128 -11.18 -3.71 7.14
C GLN A 128 -9.93 -3.49 8.00
N GLN A 129 -9.54 -2.24 8.22
CA GLN A 129 -8.37 -1.88 9.01
C GLN A 129 -8.59 -2.01 10.52
N TYR A 130 -9.71 -1.48 11.04
CA TYR A 130 -9.93 -1.33 12.48
C TYR A 130 -11.04 -2.21 13.05
N GLN A 131 -11.77 -2.91 12.20
CA GLN A 131 -12.90 -3.76 12.58
C GLN A 131 -13.89 -2.99 13.47
N ASN A 132 -14.31 -3.56 14.58
CA ASN A 132 -15.28 -2.98 15.50
C ASN A 132 -14.76 -1.75 16.26
N ASP A 133 -13.45 -1.55 16.31
CA ASP A 133 -12.81 -0.44 17.04
C ASP A 133 -12.75 0.85 16.20
N ALA A 134 -13.17 0.81 14.92
CA ALA A 134 -13.05 1.92 13.97
C ALA A 134 -13.64 3.24 14.50
N LEU A 135 -14.82 3.22 15.10
CA LEU A 135 -15.45 4.41 15.62
C LEU A 135 -14.73 4.98 16.85
N GLU A 136 -14.18 4.11 17.68
CA GLU A 136 -13.41 4.52 18.86
C GLU A 136 -12.06 5.14 18.47
N VAL A 137 -11.35 4.51 17.54
CA VAL A 137 -10.10 5.03 16.98
C VAL A 137 -10.31 6.43 16.41
N ILE A 138 -11.37 6.64 15.63
CA ILE A 138 -11.68 7.94 15.03
C ILE A 138 -12.02 8.99 16.10
N LYS A 139 -12.77 8.62 17.14
CA LYS A 139 -13.08 9.53 18.25
C LYS A 139 -11.86 9.95 19.02
N GLN A 140 -10.91 9.03 19.24
CA GLN A 140 -9.66 9.31 19.94
C GLN A 140 -8.71 10.14 19.10
N ASN A 141 -8.51 9.77 17.82
CA ASN A 141 -7.62 10.48 16.92
C ASN A 141 -8.02 10.30 15.43
N PRO A 142 -8.85 11.19 14.87
CA PRO A 142 -9.25 11.10 13.47
C PRO A 142 -8.09 11.27 12.48
N TYR A 143 -6.98 11.87 12.89
CA TYR A 143 -5.80 12.07 12.03
C TYR A 143 -4.99 10.78 11.83
N GLN A 144 -5.22 9.74 12.64
CA GLN A 144 -4.61 8.43 12.43
C GLN A 144 -5.01 7.83 11.06
N LEU A 145 -6.23 8.15 10.59
CA LEU A 145 -6.70 7.71 9.27
C LEU A 145 -5.80 8.14 8.11
N ILE A 146 -5.05 9.25 8.24
CA ILE A 146 -4.14 9.75 7.20
C ILE A 146 -3.04 8.73 6.90
N ASN A 147 -2.53 8.09 7.94
CA ASN A 147 -1.43 7.11 7.81
C ASN A 147 -1.93 5.71 7.43
N ASP A 148 -3.14 5.35 7.87
CA ASP A 148 -3.61 3.96 7.86
C ASP A 148 -4.55 3.66 6.68
N ILE A 149 -5.14 4.70 6.05
CA ILE A 149 -6.14 4.52 4.98
C ILE A 149 -5.78 5.37 3.76
N ASP A 150 -5.35 4.73 2.68
CA ASP A 150 -5.07 5.43 1.43
C ASP A 150 -6.29 6.22 0.94
N GLY A 151 -6.05 7.48 0.52
CA GLY A 151 -7.08 8.38 0.01
C GLY A 151 -7.80 9.20 1.09
N ILE A 152 -7.38 9.11 2.36
CA ILE A 152 -7.79 10.03 3.41
C ILE A 152 -6.62 10.98 3.68
N GLY A 153 -6.72 12.23 3.25
CA GLY A 153 -5.77 13.29 3.58
C GLY A 153 -6.24 14.15 4.76
N PHE A 154 -5.38 15.09 5.17
CA PHE A 154 -5.60 15.97 6.31
C PHE A 154 -6.97 16.68 6.29
N THR A 155 -7.36 17.27 5.15
CA THR A 155 -8.62 18.02 5.05
C THR A 155 -9.83 17.18 5.44
N ARG A 156 -9.87 15.91 5.04
CA ARG A 156 -10.96 15.00 5.39
C ARG A 156 -10.95 14.63 6.86
N ALA A 157 -9.80 14.29 7.40
CA ALA A 157 -9.62 14.00 8.82
C ALA A 157 -9.97 15.22 9.69
N ASP A 158 -9.61 16.42 9.24
CA ASP A 158 -9.88 17.68 9.95
C ASP A 158 -11.37 18.06 9.96
N GLN A 159 -12.14 17.72 8.91
CA GLN A 159 -13.59 17.86 8.90
C GLN A 159 -14.25 16.98 9.96
N ILE A 160 -13.77 15.75 10.14
CA ILE A 160 -14.24 14.83 11.18
C ILE A 160 -13.85 15.36 12.56
N ALA A 161 -12.61 15.79 12.73
CA ALA A 161 -12.11 16.38 13.95
C ALA A 161 -12.94 17.61 14.39
N ALA A 162 -13.40 18.41 13.42
CA ALA A 162 -14.31 19.53 13.70
C ALA A 162 -15.68 19.07 14.22
N LYS A 163 -16.26 18.01 13.67
CA LYS A 163 -17.50 17.40 14.18
C LYS A 163 -17.33 16.82 15.59
N LEU A 164 -16.12 16.35 15.90
CA LEU A 164 -15.75 15.83 17.22
C LEU A 164 -15.35 16.93 18.21
N ALA A 165 -15.52 18.21 17.84
CA ALA A 165 -15.16 19.37 18.64
C ALA A 165 -13.67 19.43 19.04
N ILE A 166 -12.77 18.83 18.26
CA ILE A 166 -11.33 18.94 18.46
C ILE A 166 -10.90 20.37 18.16
N ALA A 167 -10.23 20.99 19.13
CA ALA A 167 -9.82 22.39 19.06
C ALA A 167 -8.85 22.65 17.88
N PRO A 168 -8.92 23.85 17.25
CA PRO A 168 -8.08 24.18 16.10
C PRO A 168 -6.58 24.17 16.39
N ASP A 169 -6.17 24.37 17.62
CA ASP A 169 -4.79 24.40 18.11
C ASP A 169 -4.39 23.13 18.87
N SER A 170 -5.23 22.09 18.84
CA SER A 170 -4.94 20.83 19.52
C SER A 170 -3.68 20.15 18.96
N GLN A 171 -2.90 19.52 19.82
CA GLN A 171 -1.69 18.79 19.43
C GLN A 171 -1.98 17.67 18.41
N LEU A 172 -3.15 17.02 18.52
CA LEU A 172 -3.60 16.02 17.54
C LEU A 172 -3.73 16.64 16.15
N ARG A 173 -4.38 17.80 16.04
CA ARG A 173 -4.57 18.51 14.77
C ARG A 173 -3.25 18.98 14.18
N LEU A 174 -2.41 19.63 15.01
CA LEU A 174 -1.11 20.13 14.58
C LEU A 174 -0.20 18.98 14.13
N GLY A 175 -0.16 17.89 14.89
CA GLY A 175 0.60 16.70 14.55
C GLY A 175 0.14 16.04 13.24
N GLY A 176 -1.17 15.90 13.05
CA GLY A 176 -1.73 15.37 11.81
C GLY A 176 -1.39 16.24 10.59
N ALA A 177 -1.45 17.59 10.74
CA ALA A 177 -1.07 18.50 9.66
C ALA A 177 0.42 18.44 9.33
N VAL A 178 1.29 18.34 10.33
CA VAL A 178 2.74 18.18 10.14
C VAL A 178 3.04 16.89 9.37
N MET A 179 2.46 15.77 9.78
CA MET A 179 2.70 14.46 9.14
C MET A 179 2.19 14.42 7.69
N ASP A 180 0.96 14.90 7.43
CA ASP A 180 0.41 15.00 6.07
C ASP A 180 1.28 15.89 5.17
N THR A 181 1.70 17.06 5.67
CA THR A 181 2.54 17.99 4.91
C THR A 181 3.91 17.37 4.61
N LEU A 182 4.54 16.74 5.61
CA LEU A 182 5.84 16.09 5.46
C LEU A 182 5.77 14.97 4.41
N GLN A 183 4.77 14.11 4.51
CA GLN A 183 4.58 13.00 3.56
C GLN A 183 4.29 13.52 2.14
N ARG A 184 3.38 14.48 2.00
CA ARG A 184 3.03 15.06 0.69
C ARG A 184 4.23 15.71 0.00
N LEU A 185 5.08 16.42 0.75
CA LEU A 185 6.28 17.07 0.19
C LEU A 185 7.35 16.04 -0.20
N THR A 186 7.57 15.01 0.62
CA THR A 186 8.54 13.96 0.29
C THR A 186 8.07 13.09 -0.87
N ASP A 187 6.80 12.67 -0.90
CA ASP A 187 6.28 11.81 -1.97
C ASP A 187 6.17 12.56 -3.31
N GLY A 188 5.86 13.88 -3.28
CA GLY A 188 5.69 14.68 -4.49
C GLY A 188 6.98 14.95 -5.24
N GLU A 189 8.07 15.25 -4.54
CA GLU A 189 9.38 15.59 -5.11
C GLU A 189 10.32 14.37 -5.16
N GLY A 190 9.97 13.28 -4.50
CA GLY A 190 10.84 12.11 -4.37
C GLY A 190 12.00 12.33 -3.39
N ASP A 191 11.86 13.28 -2.49
CA ASP A 191 12.83 13.61 -1.46
C ASP A 191 12.65 12.72 -0.22
N THR A 192 13.69 12.56 0.57
CA THR A 192 13.64 11.79 1.82
C THR A 192 13.47 12.68 3.05
N PHE A 193 13.63 13.99 2.91
CA PHE A 193 13.45 14.98 3.99
C PHE A 193 12.92 16.30 3.46
N VAL A 194 12.43 17.14 4.38
CA VAL A 194 12.00 18.52 4.13
C VAL A 194 12.74 19.46 5.07
N ASP A 195 13.11 20.65 4.59
CA ASP A 195 13.67 21.69 5.46
C ASP A 195 12.61 22.17 6.48
N LEU A 196 13.04 22.37 7.73
CA LEU A 196 12.16 22.76 8.84
C LEU A 196 11.32 24.01 8.52
N LYS A 197 11.92 25.04 7.91
CA LYS A 197 11.21 26.27 7.58
C LYS A 197 10.11 26.02 6.54
N THR A 198 10.43 25.25 5.52
CA THR A 198 9.49 24.85 4.47
C THR A 198 8.33 24.05 5.08
N LEU A 199 8.65 23.07 5.92
CA LEU A 199 7.64 22.25 6.60
C LEU A 199 6.69 23.11 7.44
N VAL A 200 7.22 23.99 8.29
CA VAL A 200 6.39 24.89 9.14
C VAL A 200 5.51 25.77 8.27
N THR A 201 6.05 26.43 7.26
CA THR A 201 5.28 27.33 6.38
C THR A 201 4.15 26.59 5.66
N GLN A 202 4.45 25.44 5.04
CA GLN A 202 3.43 24.66 4.33
C GLN A 202 2.38 24.03 5.26
N THR A 203 2.78 23.69 6.49
CA THR A 203 1.83 23.21 7.51
C THR A 203 0.88 24.31 7.97
N LEU A 204 1.36 25.54 8.17
CA LEU A 204 0.51 26.68 8.50
C LEU A 204 -0.49 26.97 7.38
N ASP A 205 -0.03 26.99 6.14
CA ASP A 205 -0.90 27.17 4.97
C ASP A 205 -2.01 26.08 4.88
N LEU A 206 -1.69 24.84 5.22
CA LEU A 206 -2.64 23.74 5.26
C LEU A 206 -3.68 23.94 6.38
N LEU A 207 -3.22 24.26 7.58
CA LEU A 207 -4.07 24.48 8.75
C LEU A 207 -5.06 25.64 8.55
N GLU A 208 -4.58 26.77 8.03
CA GLU A 208 -5.39 27.97 7.77
C GLU A 208 -6.43 27.71 6.68
N ARG A 209 -6.06 27.04 5.58
CA ARG A 209 -7.01 26.66 4.52
C ARG A 209 -8.09 25.70 5.02
N ALA A 210 -7.77 24.79 5.93
CA ALA A 210 -8.71 23.79 6.40
C ALA A 210 -9.81 24.36 7.31
N ARG A 211 -9.50 25.32 8.20
CA ARG A 211 -10.48 25.88 9.15
C ARG A 211 -10.50 27.42 9.25
N GLN A 212 -9.75 28.14 8.44
CA GLN A 212 -9.68 29.61 8.46
C GLN A 212 -9.41 30.21 9.86
N VAL A 213 -8.60 29.52 10.66
CA VAL A 213 -8.16 29.93 11.99
C VAL A 213 -6.66 30.08 11.99
N ALA A 214 -6.17 31.26 12.37
CA ALA A 214 -4.72 31.48 12.47
C ALA A 214 -4.11 30.61 13.57
N VAL A 215 -3.00 29.97 13.25
CA VAL A 215 -2.25 29.09 14.15
C VAL A 215 -0.86 29.69 14.39
N ASN A 216 -0.42 29.70 15.67
CA ASN A 216 0.92 30.17 16.01
C ASN A 216 1.99 29.23 15.40
N PRO A 217 2.98 29.79 14.66
CA PRO A 217 4.11 28.99 14.13
C PRO A 217 4.87 28.21 15.20
N GLU A 218 4.98 28.77 16.42
CA GLU A 218 5.63 28.10 17.55
C GLU A 218 4.90 26.84 17.98
N ALA A 219 3.56 26.80 17.89
CA ALA A 219 2.76 25.62 18.19
C ALA A 219 3.02 24.50 17.19
N VAL A 220 3.19 24.83 15.90
CA VAL A 220 3.61 23.86 14.87
C VAL A 220 5.03 23.35 15.15
N GLY A 221 5.95 24.23 15.52
CA GLY A 221 7.29 23.85 15.95
C GLY A 221 7.27 22.87 17.14
N GLN A 222 6.43 23.14 18.14
CA GLN A 222 6.26 22.25 19.29
C GLN A 222 5.65 20.89 18.91
N ALA A 223 4.72 20.86 17.96
CA ALA A 223 4.16 19.62 17.44
C ALA A 223 5.24 18.76 16.73
N ILE A 224 6.14 19.38 15.96
CA ILE A 224 7.29 18.70 15.35
C ILE A 224 8.20 18.09 16.44
N VAL A 225 8.50 18.84 17.50
CA VAL A 225 9.30 18.33 18.62
C VAL A 225 8.62 17.13 19.31
N THR A 226 7.32 17.20 19.52
CA THR A 226 6.54 16.10 20.11
C THR A 226 6.58 14.87 19.21
N LEU A 227 6.31 15.01 17.93
CA LEU A 227 6.38 13.90 16.95
C LEU A 227 7.78 13.27 16.87
N ALA A 228 8.84 14.08 17.02
CA ALA A 228 10.20 13.55 17.06
C ALA A 228 10.46 12.74 18.35
N LYS A 229 9.96 13.19 19.51
CA LYS A 229 10.03 12.43 20.77
C LYS A 229 9.26 11.12 20.70
N ASP A 230 8.11 11.12 20.04
CA ASP A 230 7.26 9.95 19.84
C ASP A 230 7.79 9.04 18.72
N ASN A 231 8.93 9.39 18.12
CA ASN A 231 9.57 8.65 17.03
C ASN A 231 8.69 8.50 15.78
N ALA A 232 7.75 9.40 15.55
CA ALA A 232 6.91 9.45 14.36
C ALA A 232 7.64 10.09 13.15
N LEU A 233 8.58 10.99 13.43
CA LEU A 233 9.48 11.60 12.46
C LEU A 233 10.91 11.68 13.05
N VAL A 234 11.90 12.01 12.23
CA VAL A 234 13.28 12.23 12.67
C VAL A 234 13.72 13.63 12.29
N ALA A 235 14.35 14.34 13.23
CA ALA A 235 14.91 15.67 13.02
C ALA A 235 16.44 15.61 13.13
N GLU A 236 17.14 15.96 12.05
CA GLU A 236 18.58 16.14 12.02
C GLU A 236 18.92 17.60 11.67
N GLY A 237 19.17 18.40 12.67
CA GLY A 237 19.35 19.83 12.49
C GLY A 237 18.10 20.50 11.91
N LYS A 238 18.19 21.00 10.67
CA LYS A 238 17.05 21.58 9.95
C LYS A 238 16.32 20.60 9.01
N ARG A 239 16.80 19.38 8.88
CA ARG A 239 16.20 18.36 8.02
C ARG A 239 15.21 17.53 8.82
N ILE A 240 13.98 17.44 8.34
CA ILE A 240 12.91 16.67 8.95
C ILE A 240 12.54 15.53 8.01
N PHE A 241 12.64 14.31 8.51
CA PHE A 241 12.43 13.08 7.75
C PHE A 241 11.16 12.37 8.22
N PRO A 242 10.32 11.83 7.33
CA PRO A 242 9.42 10.74 7.71
C PRO A 242 10.24 9.58 8.26
N LYS A 243 9.86 9.06 9.42
CA LYS A 243 10.60 7.97 10.10
C LYS A 243 10.90 6.79 9.18
N ARG A 244 9.89 6.41 8.37
CA ARG A 244 10.01 5.30 7.40
C ARG A 244 11.14 5.53 6.40
N LEU A 245 11.23 6.73 5.82
CA LEU A 245 12.26 7.05 4.83
C LEU A 245 13.66 7.12 5.46
N TYR A 246 13.77 7.72 6.64
CA TYR A 246 15.02 7.75 7.40
C TYR A 246 15.55 6.35 7.70
N ASP A 247 14.70 5.47 8.20
CA ASP A 247 15.08 4.09 8.49
C ASP A 247 15.47 3.32 7.22
N SER A 248 14.76 3.55 6.11
CA SER A 248 15.08 2.94 4.83
C SER A 248 16.46 3.36 4.31
N GLU A 249 16.82 4.64 4.39
CA GLU A 249 18.16 5.12 4.01
C GLU A 249 19.26 4.47 4.87
N TRP A 250 19.03 4.39 6.19
CA TRP A 250 19.99 3.73 7.08
C TRP A 250 20.12 2.23 6.81
N GLN A 251 19.02 1.55 6.51
CA GLN A 251 19.05 0.14 6.14
C GLN A 251 19.82 -0.08 4.83
N ILE A 252 19.55 0.72 3.80
CA ILE A 252 20.28 0.69 2.53
C ILE A 252 21.78 0.93 2.77
N ALA A 253 22.14 1.96 3.53
CA ALA A 253 23.54 2.28 3.82
C ALA A 253 24.27 1.14 4.54
N ARG A 254 23.61 0.49 5.54
CA ARG A 254 24.18 -0.65 6.26
C ARG A 254 24.37 -1.86 5.34
N GLN A 255 23.41 -2.17 4.49
CA GLN A 255 23.50 -3.29 3.56
C GLN A 255 24.59 -3.07 2.51
N LEU A 256 24.63 -1.87 1.91
CA LEU A 256 25.69 -1.51 0.97
C LEU A 256 27.07 -1.56 1.62
N LYS A 257 27.20 -1.07 2.85
CA LYS A 257 28.47 -1.19 3.60
C LYS A 257 28.85 -2.65 3.83
N GLY A 258 27.91 -3.49 4.24
CA GLY A 258 28.14 -4.93 4.44
C GLY A 258 28.61 -5.62 3.15
N LEU A 259 27.96 -5.35 2.02
CA LEU A 259 28.38 -5.85 0.70
C LEU A 259 29.77 -5.37 0.31
N ALA A 260 30.07 -4.08 0.53
CA ALA A 260 31.38 -3.49 0.23
C ALA A 260 32.50 -4.13 1.09
N ASP A 261 32.25 -4.34 2.39
CA ASP A 261 33.23 -4.94 3.31
C ASP A 261 33.45 -6.44 2.96
N ALA A 262 32.39 -7.20 2.68
CA ALA A 262 32.48 -8.59 2.25
C ALA A 262 33.23 -8.73 0.91
N GLY A 263 32.92 -7.88 -0.05
CA GLY A 263 33.58 -7.92 -1.36
C GLY A 263 35.06 -7.52 -1.31
N ARG A 264 35.48 -6.65 -0.38
CA ARG A 264 36.92 -6.34 -0.14
C ARG A 264 37.68 -7.52 0.44
N ALA A 265 37.01 -8.36 1.22
CA ALA A 265 37.61 -9.55 1.81
C ALA A 265 37.72 -10.71 0.80
N ALA A 266 36.95 -10.68 -0.27
CA ALA A 266 36.96 -11.69 -1.33
C ALA A 266 38.20 -11.51 -2.25
N LYS A 267 38.71 -12.63 -2.77
CA LYS A 267 39.79 -12.61 -3.75
C LYS A 267 39.28 -11.99 -5.05
N GLN A 268 39.87 -10.86 -5.45
CA GLN A 268 39.49 -10.19 -6.69
C GLN A 268 40.30 -10.81 -7.87
N PRO A 269 39.67 -10.90 -9.08
CA PRO A 269 40.40 -11.31 -10.28
C PRO A 269 41.58 -10.38 -10.60
N ALA A 270 42.68 -10.92 -11.11
CA ALA A 270 43.83 -10.11 -11.49
C ALA A 270 43.48 -9.22 -12.70
N LEU A 271 43.99 -7.99 -12.71
CA LEU A 271 43.74 -7.03 -13.81
C LEU A 271 44.11 -7.63 -15.18
N ALA A 272 45.21 -8.38 -15.26
CA ALA A 272 45.65 -9.02 -16.49
C ALA A 272 44.66 -10.07 -16.98
N GLU A 273 44.12 -10.87 -16.08
CA GLU A 273 43.10 -11.87 -16.33
C GLU A 273 41.78 -11.24 -16.85
N ILE A 274 41.30 -10.18 -16.19
CA ILE A 274 40.12 -9.44 -16.65
C ILE A 274 40.33 -8.89 -18.07
N LYS A 275 41.48 -8.29 -18.35
CA LYS A 275 41.77 -7.74 -19.68
C LYS A 275 41.82 -8.83 -20.75
N GLN A 276 42.42 -9.98 -20.45
CA GLN A 276 42.51 -11.11 -21.36
C GLN A 276 41.11 -11.67 -21.66
N THR A 277 40.28 -11.90 -20.61
CA THR A 277 38.93 -12.40 -20.76
C THR A 277 38.04 -11.40 -21.50
N LEU A 278 38.16 -10.10 -21.22
CA LEU A 278 37.43 -9.08 -21.97
C LEU A 278 37.78 -9.04 -23.45
N ALA A 279 39.07 -9.26 -23.79
CA ALA A 279 39.49 -9.36 -25.20
C ALA A 279 38.85 -10.59 -25.88
N ALA A 280 38.82 -11.76 -25.21
CA ALA A 280 38.14 -12.94 -25.71
C ALA A 280 36.65 -12.70 -25.92
N VAL A 281 35.94 -12.04 -24.97
CA VAL A 281 34.53 -11.64 -25.10
C VAL A 281 34.29 -10.74 -26.31
N GLN A 282 35.20 -9.79 -26.58
CA GLN A 282 35.10 -8.94 -27.78
C GLN A 282 35.24 -9.72 -29.08
N GLU A 283 36.13 -10.69 -29.13
CA GLU A 283 36.32 -11.57 -30.30
C GLU A 283 35.10 -12.47 -30.50
N GLU A 284 34.55 -13.06 -29.43
CA GLU A 284 33.39 -13.94 -29.49
C GLU A 284 32.11 -13.20 -29.92
N THR A 285 31.89 -12.00 -29.36
CA THR A 285 30.66 -11.24 -29.59
C THR A 285 30.71 -10.31 -30.80
N GLY A 286 31.92 -10.01 -31.32
CA GLY A 286 32.13 -9.01 -32.35
C GLY A 286 31.91 -7.56 -31.87
N ILE A 287 31.76 -7.34 -30.57
CA ILE A 287 31.52 -6.01 -29.98
C ILE A 287 32.85 -5.36 -29.63
N ALA A 288 33.14 -4.22 -30.23
CA ALA A 288 34.32 -3.41 -29.85
C ALA A 288 33.93 -2.36 -28.82
N TYR A 289 34.44 -2.47 -27.60
CA TYR A 289 34.28 -1.46 -26.55
C TYR A 289 35.29 -0.34 -26.70
N ASP A 290 34.87 0.91 -26.51
CA ASP A 290 35.78 2.03 -26.39
C ASP A 290 36.54 1.99 -25.05
N GLU A 291 37.55 2.85 -24.89
CA GLU A 291 38.41 2.83 -23.70
C GLU A 291 37.66 3.18 -22.41
N VAL A 292 36.61 4.01 -22.49
CA VAL A 292 35.77 4.36 -21.33
C VAL A 292 34.91 3.17 -20.94
N GLN A 293 34.34 2.50 -21.92
CA GLN A 293 33.52 1.28 -21.71
C GLN A 293 34.37 0.13 -21.17
N LYS A 294 35.58 -0.11 -21.71
CA LYS A 294 36.53 -1.10 -21.17
C LYS A 294 36.90 -0.79 -19.72
N LYS A 295 37.20 0.46 -19.41
CA LYS A 295 37.47 0.90 -18.04
C LYS A 295 36.28 0.65 -17.12
N ALA A 296 35.06 0.93 -17.57
CA ALA A 296 33.84 0.68 -16.80
C ALA A 296 33.67 -0.81 -16.51
N ILE A 297 33.82 -1.70 -17.50
CA ILE A 297 33.73 -3.17 -17.34
C ILE A 297 34.78 -3.66 -16.34
N ILE A 298 36.03 -3.26 -16.51
CA ILE A 298 37.13 -3.65 -15.61
C ILE A 298 36.86 -3.19 -14.18
N THR A 299 36.43 -1.93 -14.01
CA THR A 299 36.13 -1.38 -12.67
C THR A 299 34.97 -2.12 -12.02
N ALA A 300 33.94 -2.46 -12.78
CA ALA A 300 32.80 -3.25 -12.28
C ALA A 300 33.24 -4.61 -11.76
N LEU A 301 34.09 -5.33 -12.49
CA LEU A 301 34.59 -6.66 -12.14
C LEU A 301 35.56 -6.67 -10.95
N GLN A 302 36.17 -5.51 -10.63
CA GLN A 302 37.03 -5.34 -9.47
C GLN A 302 36.34 -4.71 -8.27
N SER A 303 35.02 -4.45 -8.36
CA SER A 303 34.26 -3.73 -7.34
C SER A 303 33.10 -4.57 -6.85
N PRO A 304 32.92 -4.73 -5.54
CA PRO A 304 31.76 -5.44 -4.99
C PRO A 304 30.44 -4.70 -5.24
N ILE A 305 30.49 -3.39 -5.46
CA ILE A 305 29.38 -2.52 -5.84
C ILE A 305 29.88 -1.56 -6.88
N PHE A 306 29.17 -1.45 -7.98
CA PHE A 306 29.51 -0.56 -9.08
C PHE A 306 28.31 0.24 -9.56
N LEU A 307 28.47 1.54 -9.72
CA LEU A 307 27.44 2.45 -10.24
C LEU A 307 27.87 2.97 -11.61
N LEU A 308 27.14 2.56 -12.66
CA LEU A 308 27.33 3.02 -14.02
C LEU A 308 26.35 4.15 -14.36
N THR A 309 26.87 5.36 -14.59
CA THR A 309 26.07 6.53 -15.00
C THR A 309 26.43 6.96 -16.42
N GLY A 310 25.50 7.66 -17.06
CA GLY A 310 25.72 8.20 -18.41
C GLY A 310 24.43 8.64 -19.08
N GLY A 311 24.52 9.50 -20.08
CA GLY A 311 23.42 9.99 -20.86
C GLY A 311 22.71 8.92 -21.71
N PRO A 312 21.59 9.23 -22.37
CA PRO A 312 20.98 8.36 -23.38
C PRO A 312 21.98 8.04 -24.51
N GLY A 313 21.98 6.79 -25.00
CA GLY A 313 22.83 6.41 -26.13
C GLY A 313 24.33 6.15 -25.84
N THR A 314 24.79 6.29 -24.59
CA THR A 314 26.20 6.07 -24.22
C THR A 314 26.61 4.60 -24.10
N GLY A 315 25.77 3.66 -24.49
CA GLY A 315 26.09 2.22 -24.48
C GLY A 315 26.05 1.57 -23.12
N LYS A 316 25.33 2.13 -22.10
CA LYS A 316 25.24 1.52 -20.78
C LYS A 316 24.77 0.05 -20.80
N THR A 317 23.78 -0.26 -21.62
CA THR A 317 23.29 -1.65 -21.76
C THR A 317 24.34 -2.57 -22.37
N THR A 318 25.12 -2.05 -23.34
CA THR A 318 26.23 -2.79 -23.95
C THR A 318 27.38 -3.03 -22.95
N VAL A 319 27.68 -2.03 -22.10
CA VAL A 319 28.62 -2.19 -20.98
C VAL A 319 28.13 -3.23 -19.98
N THR A 320 26.81 -3.23 -19.66
CA THR A 320 26.20 -4.23 -18.76
C THR A 320 26.34 -5.64 -19.33
N ASP A 321 26.10 -5.83 -20.63
CA ASP A 321 26.31 -7.12 -21.30
C ASP A 321 27.79 -7.56 -21.23
N GLY A 322 28.72 -6.61 -21.49
CA GLY A 322 30.16 -6.87 -21.35
C GLY A 322 30.57 -7.28 -19.92
N ILE A 323 30.00 -6.64 -18.91
CA ILE A 323 30.25 -7.01 -17.51
C ILE A 323 29.76 -8.43 -17.24
N VAL A 324 28.53 -8.76 -17.65
CA VAL A 324 27.93 -10.08 -17.42
C VAL A 324 28.72 -11.19 -18.11
N ARG A 325 29.06 -11.04 -19.38
CA ARG A 325 29.83 -12.04 -20.15
C ARG A 325 31.24 -12.23 -19.62
N THR A 326 31.94 -11.13 -19.35
CA THR A 326 33.27 -11.24 -18.79
C THR A 326 33.29 -11.83 -17.39
N TYR A 327 32.29 -11.50 -16.55
CA TYR A 327 32.07 -12.14 -15.24
C TYR A 327 31.85 -13.63 -15.36
N ALA A 328 30.95 -14.04 -16.26
CA ALA A 328 30.64 -15.44 -16.48
C ALA A 328 31.88 -16.25 -16.92
N GLN A 329 32.66 -15.75 -17.87
CA GLN A 329 33.90 -16.44 -18.31
C GLN A 329 34.98 -16.47 -17.20
N LEU A 330 35.11 -15.40 -16.38
CA LEU A 330 36.07 -15.36 -15.26
C LEU A 330 35.75 -16.38 -14.16
N HIS A 331 34.47 -16.79 -14.05
CA HIS A 331 34.00 -17.70 -13.02
C HIS A 331 33.52 -19.05 -13.56
N ASP A 332 33.83 -19.37 -14.82
CA ASP A 332 33.42 -20.61 -15.49
C ASP A 332 31.91 -20.88 -15.42
N LEU A 333 31.10 -19.79 -15.51
CA LEU A 333 29.63 -19.89 -15.46
C LEU A 333 29.06 -19.99 -16.88
N SER A 334 28.18 -20.95 -17.10
CA SER A 334 27.38 -21.00 -18.31
C SER A 334 26.34 -19.89 -18.34
N LEU A 335 26.14 -19.26 -19.49
CA LEU A 335 25.05 -18.33 -19.72
C LEU A 335 23.78 -19.05 -20.26
N ASP A 336 23.85 -20.37 -20.52
CA ASP A 336 22.69 -21.17 -20.83
C ASP A 336 21.94 -21.56 -19.55
N ARG A 337 20.74 -21.01 -19.37
CA ARG A 337 19.89 -21.28 -18.21
C ARG A 337 19.42 -22.73 -18.11
N HIS A 338 19.41 -23.47 -19.20
CA HIS A 338 18.98 -24.87 -19.19
C HIS A 338 19.96 -25.80 -18.47
N GLU A 339 21.17 -25.31 -18.22
CA GLU A 339 22.18 -26.02 -17.43
C GLU A 339 21.97 -25.88 -15.91
N TYR A 340 21.02 -25.02 -15.48
CA TYR A 340 20.76 -24.75 -14.06
C TYR A 340 19.43 -25.37 -13.59
N THR A 341 19.35 -25.73 -12.32
CA THR A 341 18.21 -26.37 -11.70
C THR A 341 17.65 -25.52 -10.55
N PRO A 342 16.46 -25.83 -10.00
CA PRO A 342 15.96 -25.14 -8.80
C PRO A 342 16.90 -25.26 -7.58
N ASP A 343 17.66 -26.35 -7.48
CA ASP A 343 18.62 -26.59 -6.40
C ASP A 343 19.98 -25.93 -6.66
N ASP A 344 20.28 -25.60 -7.91
CA ASP A 344 21.46 -24.85 -8.36
C ASP A 344 20.99 -23.72 -9.29
N PRO A 345 20.54 -22.60 -8.75
CA PRO A 345 19.91 -21.52 -9.51
C PRO A 345 20.92 -20.71 -10.31
N PHE A 346 20.48 -20.20 -11.45
CA PHE A 346 21.30 -19.31 -12.30
C PHE A 346 21.82 -18.12 -11.48
N PRO A 347 23.14 -17.91 -11.41
CA PRO A 347 23.76 -17.01 -10.42
C PRO A 347 23.65 -15.53 -10.77
N ILE A 348 23.20 -15.16 -11.99
CA ILE A 348 23.13 -13.77 -12.44
C ILE A 348 21.66 -13.34 -12.55
N MET A 349 21.30 -12.26 -11.85
CA MET A 349 19.95 -11.70 -11.91
C MET A 349 19.97 -10.31 -12.55
N LEU A 350 19.15 -10.12 -13.58
CA LEU A 350 18.94 -8.84 -14.24
C LEU A 350 17.56 -8.30 -13.92
N ALA A 351 17.48 -7.07 -13.45
CA ALA A 351 16.22 -6.42 -13.12
C ALA A 351 16.16 -4.97 -13.59
N ALA A 352 14.93 -4.48 -13.81
CA ALA A 352 14.67 -3.10 -14.19
C ALA A 352 13.40 -2.57 -13.49
N PRO A 353 13.24 -1.24 -13.36
CA PRO A 353 12.06 -0.64 -12.76
C PRO A 353 10.74 -0.94 -13.52
N THR A 354 10.83 -1.09 -14.85
CA THR A 354 9.65 -1.29 -15.71
C THR A 354 9.79 -2.53 -16.60
N GLY A 355 8.67 -3.14 -17.00
CA GLY A 355 8.66 -4.27 -17.93
C GLY A 355 9.31 -3.97 -19.28
N ARG A 356 9.13 -2.74 -19.81
CA ARG A 356 9.78 -2.30 -21.05
C ARG A 356 11.32 -2.23 -20.91
N ALA A 357 11.81 -1.72 -19.81
CA ALA A 357 13.24 -1.68 -19.54
C ALA A 357 13.82 -3.08 -19.32
N ALA A 358 13.12 -3.95 -18.58
CA ALA A 358 13.53 -5.34 -18.39
C ALA A 358 13.60 -6.09 -19.74
N LYS A 359 12.60 -5.94 -20.61
CA LYS A 359 12.59 -6.54 -21.94
C LYS A 359 13.81 -6.07 -22.77
N ARG A 360 14.13 -4.76 -22.74
CA ARG A 360 15.28 -4.20 -23.47
C ARG A 360 16.62 -4.75 -22.96
N ILE A 361 16.77 -4.92 -21.64
CA ILE A 361 17.96 -5.57 -21.07
C ILE A 361 18.04 -7.01 -21.55
N SER A 362 16.94 -7.77 -21.51
CA SER A 362 16.91 -9.15 -21.96
C SER A 362 17.23 -9.29 -23.45
N GLU A 363 16.73 -8.40 -24.31
CA GLU A 363 17.05 -8.40 -25.75
C GLU A 363 18.52 -8.11 -26.04
N THR A 364 19.17 -7.25 -25.24
CA THR A 364 20.57 -6.90 -25.45
C THR A 364 21.52 -7.95 -24.90
N THR A 365 21.25 -8.47 -23.70
CA THR A 365 22.13 -9.44 -23.02
C THR A 365 21.83 -10.89 -23.41
N GLN A 366 20.71 -11.14 -24.10
CA GLN A 366 20.17 -12.47 -24.37
C GLN A 366 19.90 -13.29 -23.08
N LEU A 367 19.85 -12.60 -21.92
CA LEU A 367 19.57 -13.19 -20.62
C LEU A 367 18.21 -12.71 -20.11
N PRO A 368 17.55 -13.49 -19.27
CA PRO A 368 16.28 -13.10 -18.71
C PRO A 368 16.45 -11.92 -17.74
N ALA A 369 15.61 -10.94 -17.94
CA ALA A 369 15.46 -9.83 -17.00
C ALA A 369 14.01 -9.72 -16.55
N SER A 370 13.81 -9.31 -15.30
CA SER A 370 12.48 -9.12 -14.72
C SER A 370 12.32 -7.69 -14.19
N THR A 371 11.09 -7.33 -13.79
CA THR A 371 10.91 -6.10 -13.01
C THR A 371 11.41 -6.31 -11.59
N ILE A 372 11.90 -5.23 -10.96
CA ILE A 372 12.31 -5.26 -9.55
C ILE A 372 11.17 -5.78 -8.66
N HIS A 373 9.93 -5.34 -8.91
CA HIS A 373 8.74 -5.82 -8.17
C HIS A 373 8.59 -7.35 -8.25
N ARG A 374 8.68 -7.90 -9.48
CA ARG A 374 8.57 -9.35 -9.67
C ARG A 374 9.74 -10.11 -9.04
N LEU A 375 10.95 -9.57 -9.11
CA LEU A 375 12.14 -10.16 -8.50
C LEU A 375 11.99 -10.26 -6.98
N LEU A 376 11.38 -9.25 -6.37
CA LEU A 376 11.16 -9.16 -4.92
C LEU A 376 9.85 -9.81 -4.44
N GLY A 377 9.05 -10.37 -5.35
CA GLY A 377 7.75 -10.96 -5.00
C GLY A 377 6.70 -9.92 -4.60
N LEU A 378 6.85 -8.66 -5.03
CA LEU A 378 5.93 -7.56 -4.78
C LEU A 378 4.94 -7.45 -5.96
N GLY A 379 3.96 -8.35 -6.05
CA GLY A 379 2.99 -8.31 -7.14
C GLY A 379 1.92 -9.35 -7.01
#